data_eaaeb82e026d7ccac33e5829754396ff
#
_entry.id   eaaeb82e026d7ccac33e5829754396ff
#
_cell.length_a   1.000
_cell.length_b   1.000
_cell.length_c   1.000
_cell.angle_alpha   90.00
_cell.angle_beta   90.00
_cell.angle_gamma   90.00
#
_symmetry.space_group_name_H-M   'P 1'
#
loop_
_entity.id
_entity.type
_entity.pdbx_description
1 polymer ?
#
loop_
_entity_poly.entity_id
_entity_poly.type
_entity_poly.pdbx_seq_one_letter_code
_entity_poly.pdbx_strand_id
1 'polypeptide(L)'
;MADVALYGGAFDPPHSGHVAVLDAAKEQFGLPILVLVSEAPGHKDVHVAAETRLELARAAFPDHAVRLDPYPRTIDLLRGEEFDDPLFVIGADEFCDFPSWKDPDGVLELAHLAVATRPGFPRERLDAVLSGLRRPERVAFFDIEPNAAASRDARARAAAGEPLGDLVPPPVAALIRERGLYAED
;
A
#
# COMPACT_ATOMS: atom_id res chain seq x y z
N MET A 1 -12.59 -3.93 18.43
CA MET A 1 -11.20 -3.46 18.16
C MET A 1 -10.74 -4.24 16.95
N ALA A 2 -10.09 -3.56 15.99
CA ALA A 2 -9.57 -4.22 14.80
C ALA A 2 -8.71 -5.44 15.18
N ASP A 3 -8.89 -6.54 14.46
CA ASP A 3 -8.13 -7.78 14.64
C ASP A 3 -7.03 -7.96 13.57
N VAL A 4 -7.11 -7.19 12.49
CA VAL A 4 -6.18 -7.23 11.35
C VAL A 4 -6.00 -5.84 10.75
N ALA A 5 -4.78 -5.55 10.28
CA ALA A 5 -4.51 -4.42 9.40
C ALA A 5 -4.43 -4.90 7.96
N LEU A 6 -5.09 -4.20 7.04
CA LEU A 6 -5.11 -4.48 5.61
C LEU A 6 -4.24 -3.44 4.90
N TYR A 7 -3.31 -3.88 4.05
CA TYR A 7 -2.45 -2.99 3.26
C TYR A 7 -2.53 -3.35 1.79
N GLY A 8 -3.26 -2.55 1.03
CA GLY A 8 -3.49 -2.77 -0.40
C GLY A 8 -2.50 -2.02 -1.30
N GLY A 9 -2.17 -2.62 -2.44
CA GLY A 9 -1.33 -1.95 -3.43
C GLY A 9 -1.13 -2.75 -4.71
N ALA A 10 -0.65 -2.07 -5.76
CA ALA A 10 -0.23 -2.72 -7.00
C ALA A 10 1.10 -3.48 -6.84
N PHE A 11 2.05 -2.92 -6.05
CA PHE A 11 3.38 -3.48 -5.79
C PHE A 11 4.16 -3.85 -7.05
N ASP A 12 4.35 -2.88 -7.93
CA ASP A 12 4.93 -3.07 -9.26
C ASP A 12 6.23 -2.26 -9.52
N PRO A 13 7.37 -2.60 -8.86
CA PRO A 13 7.52 -3.53 -7.74
C PRO A 13 7.22 -2.92 -6.37
N PRO A 14 7.14 -3.72 -5.30
CA PRO A 14 7.21 -3.21 -3.94
C PRO A 14 8.57 -2.55 -3.69
N HIS A 15 8.60 -1.48 -2.92
CA HIS A 15 9.79 -0.69 -2.66
C HIS A 15 9.98 -0.43 -1.16
N SER A 16 11.15 0.09 -0.77
CA SER A 16 11.49 0.34 0.65
C SER A 16 10.50 1.29 1.35
N GLY A 17 9.86 2.20 0.62
CA GLY A 17 8.79 3.04 1.17
C GLY A 17 7.55 2.24 1.61
N HIS A 18 7.18 1.18 0.87
CA HIS A 18 6.10 0.28 1.30
C HIS A 18 6.46 -0.50 2.57
N VAL A 19 7.72 -0.94 2.68
CA VAL A 19 8.22 -1.63 3.88
C VAL A 19 8.17 -0.69 5.09
N ALA A 20 8.64 0.55 4.94
CA ALA A 20 8.61 1.54 6.01
C ALA A 20 7.19 1.82 6.53
N VAL A 21 6.19 1.88 5.65
CA VAL A 21 4.77 2.01 6.05
C VAL A 21 4.31 0.82 6.88
N LEU A 22 4.63 -0.41 6.45
CA LEU A 22 4.23 -1.63 7.15
C LEU A 22 4.90 -1.75 8.52
N ASP A 23 6.20 -1.47 8.61
CA ASP A 23 6.95 -1.54 9.87
C ASP A 23 6.40 -0.54 10.87
N ALA A 24 6.15 0.70 10.46
CA ALA A 24 5.57 1.73 11.31
C ALA A 24 4.13 1.40 11.73
N ALA A 25 3.32 0.87 10.82
CA ALA A 25 1.95 0.45 11.15
C ALA A 25 1.94 -0.70 12.16
N LYS A 26 2.84 -1.69 12.00
CA LYS A 26 3.00 -2.80 12.94
C LYS A 26 3.45 -2.33 14.32
N GLU A 27 4.40 -1.39 14.36
CA GLU A 27 4.86 -0.79 15.63
C GLU A 27 3.76 0.00 16.33
N GLN A 28 3.03 0.83 15.57
CA GLN A 28 2.00 1.71 16.11
C GLN A 28 0.76 0.97 16.60
N PHE A 29 0.28 -0.03 15.84
CA PHE A 29 -1.01 -0.67 16.09
C PHE A 29 -0.90 -2.08 16.66
N GLY A 30 0.24 -2.76 16.53
CA GLY A 30 0.47 -4.11 17.07
C GLY A 30 -0.38 -5.21 16.42
N LEU A 31 -1.03 -4.93 15.28
CA LEU A 31 -1.92 -5.85 14.58
C LEU A 31 -1.16 -6.75 13.60
N PRO A 32 -1.64 -7.98 13.35
CA PRO A 32 -1.21 -8.75 12.19
C PRO A 32 -1.57 -7.98 10.91
N ILE A 33 -0.68 -8.00 9.92
CA ILE A 33 -0.90 -7.29 8.66
C ILE A 33 -1.14 -8.29 7.53
N LEU A 34 -2.23 -8.08 6.78
CA LEU A 34 -2.52 -8.77 5.53
C LEU A 34 -2.23 -7.84 4.36
N VAL A 35 -1.22 -8.20 3.57
CA VAL A 35 -0.87 -7.47 2.35
C VAL A 35 -1.71 -7.98 1.18
N LEU A 36 -2.35 -7.06 0.49
CA LEU A 36 -3.31 -7.30 -0.58
C LEU A 36 -2.74 -6.78 -1.91
N VAL A 37 -2.31 -7.69 -2.77
CA VAL A 37 -1.80 -7.35 -4.11
C VAL A 37 -2.98 -7.26 -5.06
N SER A 38 -3.34 -6.07 -5.50
CA SER A 38 -4.47 -5.87 -6.41
C SER A 38 -4.25 -6.61 -7.74
N GLU A 39 -5.19 -7.48 -8.14
CA GLU A 39 -5.13 -8.15 -9.43
C GLU A 39 -5.25 -7.16 -10.59
N ALA A 40 -6.18 -6.21 -10.47
CA ALA A 40 -6.48 -5.22 -11.50
C ALA A 40 -6.57 -3.81 -10.89
N PRO A 41 -5.43 -3.14 -10.60
CA PRO A 41 -5.43 -1.79 -10.06
C PRO A 41 -5.89 -0.79 -11.12
N GLY A 42 -7.21 -0.55 -11.20
CA GLY A 42 -7.87 0.15 -12.30
C GLY A 42 -7.49 1.63 -12.50
N HIS A 43 -6.63 2.19 -11.65
CA HIS A 43 -6.14 3.57 -11.73
C HIS A 43 -4.61 3.65 -11.90
N LYS A 44 -3.93 2.50 -11.97
CA LYS A 44 -2.46 2.43 -12.13
C LYS A 44 -2.11 1.49 -13.27
N ASP A 45 -1.27 1.94 -14.18
CA ASP A 45 -0.65 1.06 -15.15
C ASP A 45 0.31 0.11 -14.43
N VAL A 46 0.18 -1.17 -14.71
CA VAL A 46 1.08 -2.22 -14.19
C VAL A 46 1.88 -2.83 -15.33
N HIS A 47 3.13 -3.18 -15.05
CA HIS A 47 4.11 -3.61 -16.05
C HIS A 47 4.32 -5.13 -16.05
N VAL A 48 3.98 -5.79 -14.93
CA VAL A 48 4.07 -7.25 -14.82
C VAL A 48 2.77 -7.84 -14.29
N ALA A 49 2.54 -9.13 -14.57
CA ALA A 49 1.34 -9.86 -14.19
C ALA A 49 1.11 -9.88 -12.66
N ALA A 50 -0.13 -10.08 -12.24
CA ALA A 50 -0.51 -10.07 -10.83
C ALA A 50 0.25 -11.14 -10.02
N GLU A 51 0.46 -12.32 -10.59
CA GLU A 51 1.21 -13.42 -9.97
C GLU A 51 2.68 -13.04 -9.74
N THR A 52 3.30 -12.35 -10.69
CA THR A 52 4.67 -11.85 -10.54
C THR A 52 4.74 -10.78 -9.44
N ARG A 53 3.77 -9.87 -9.39
CA ARG A 53 3.68 -8.85 -8.33
C ARG A 53 3.45 -9.47 -6.96
N LEU A 54 2.66 -10.57 -6.89
CA LEU A 54 2.47 -11.35 -5.67
C LEU A 54 3.80 -11.97 -5.18
N GLU A 55 4.59 -12.54 -6.07
CA GLU A 55 5.90 -13.10 -5.70
C GLU A 55 6.87 -12.01 -5.20
N LEU A 56 6.92 -10.87 -5.90
CA LEU A 56 7.70 -9.72 -5.47
C LEU A 56 7.24 -9.19 -4.10
N ALA A 57 5.93 -9.14 -3.86
CA ALA A 57 5.37 -8.72 -2.58
C ALA A 57 5.70 -9.71 -1.45
N ARG A 58 5.65 -11.02 -1.70
CA ARG A 58 6.09 -12.04 -0.73
C ARG A 58 7.57 -11.93 -0.38
N ALA A 59 8.40 -11.59 -1.37
CA ALA A 59 9.82 -11.34 -1.14
C ALA A 59 10.09 -10.04 -0.35
N ALA A 60 9.23 -9.03 -0.53
CA ALA A 60 9.34 -7.76 0.20
C ALA A 60 8.84 -7.84 1.64
N PHE A 61 7.84 -8.70 1.90
CA PHE A 61 7.10 -8.76 3.17
C PHE A 61 7.09 -10.18 3.76
N PRO A 62 8.27 -10.79 4.04
CA PRO A 62 8.37 -12.20 4.42
C PRO A 62 7.65 -12.54 5.73
N ASP A 63 7.49 -11.57 6.62
CA ASP A 63 6.88 -11.74 7.95
C ASP A 63 5.36 -11.46 7.96
N HIS A 64 4.77 -11.23 6.79
CA HIS A 64 3.36 -10.89 6.65
C HIS A 64 2.61 -11.90 5.77
N ALA A 65 1.32 -12.05 6.00
CA ALA A 65 0.45 -12.74 5.06
C ALA A 65 0.29 -11.89 3.78
N VAL A 66 0.52 -12.50 2.61
CA VAL A 66 0.44 -11.81 1.31
C VAL A 66 -0.39 -12.63 0.35
N ARG A 67 -1.44 -12.05 -0.21
CA ARG A 67 -2.30 -12.68 -1.22
C ARG A 67 -2.75 -11.72 -2.31
N LEU A 68 -3.30 -12.27 -3.38
CA LEU A 68 -4.01 -11.47 -4.38
C LEU A 68 -5.32 -10.93 -3.81
N ASP A 69 -5.68 -9.74 -4.28
CA ASP A 69 -6.97 -9.10 -4.06
C ASP A 69 -7.72 -9.00 -5.40
N PRO A 70 -8.77 -9.81 -5.60
CA PRO A 70 -9.55 -9.80 -6.84
C PRO A 70 -10.55 -8.64 -6.91
N TYR A 71 -10.75 -7.91 -5.81
CA TYR A 71 -11.74 -6.84 -5.75
C TYR A 71 -11.21 -5.54 -6.38
N PRO A 72 -11.98 -4.91 -7.27
CA PRO A 72 -11.50 -3.70 -7.97
C PRO A 72 -11.49 -2.45 -7.09
N ARG A 73 -12.15 -2.50 -5.92
CA ARG A 73 -12.27 -1.35 -5.01
C ARG A 73 -12.29 -1.82 -3.56
N THR A 74 -11.77 -1.01 -2.65
CA THR A 74 -11.73 -1.28 -1.21
C THR A 74 -13.10 -1.59 -0.62
N ILE A 75 -14.14 -0.86 -1.01
CA ILE A 75 -15.51 -1.13 -0.53
C ILE A 75 -16.03 -2.49 -1.01
N ASP A 76 -15.65 -2.93 -2.20
CA ASP A 76 -16.08 -4.24 -2.72
C ASP A 76 -15.38 -5.37 -1.94
N LEU A 77 -14.11 -5.22 -1.59
CA LEU A 77 -13.38 -6.12 -0.69
C LEU A 77 -14.06 -6.19 0.68
N LEU A 78 -14.30 -5.04 1.31
CA LEU A 78 -14.89 -4.98 2.67
C LEU A 78 -16.30 -5.53 2.74
N ARG A 79 -17.05 -5.55 1.62
CA ARG A 79 -18.37 -6.15 1.53
C ARG A 79 -18.34 -7.61 1.11
N GLY A 80 -17.30 -8.01 0.39
CA GLY A 80 -17.15 -9.36 -0.16
C GLY A 80 -16.52 -10.36 0.78
N GLU A 81 -15.79 -9.87 1.79
CA GLU A 81 -15.11 -10.69 2.79
C GLU A 81 -15.50 -10.27 4.22
N GLU A 82 -15.44 -11.24 5.13
CA GLU A 82 -15.71 -11.01 6.54
C GLU A 82 -14.44 -10.57 7.26
N PHE A 83 -14.43 -9.31 7.71
CA PHE A 83 -13.42 -8.74 8.62
C PHE A 83 -14.13 -8.19 9.86
N ASP A 84 -13.52 -8.34 11.02
CA ASP A 84 -14.04 -7.75 12.26
C ASP A 84 -13.42 -6.36 12.47
N ASP A 85 -14.08 -5.33 11.92
CA ASP A 85 -13.73 -3.91 12.06
C ASP A 85 -12.25 -3.60 11.70
N PRO A 86 -11.76 -3.97 10.49
CA PRO A 86 -10.34 -3.97 10.15
C PRO A 86 -9.76 -2.56 10.09
N LEU A 87 -8.44 -2.46 10.22
CA LEU A 87 -7.68 -1.23 10.02
C LEU A 87 -7.10 -1.19 8.60
N PHE A 88 -7.58 -0.31 7.74
CA PHE A 88 -7.06 -0.18 6.37
C PHE A 88 -5.95 0.87 6.30
N VAL A 89 -4.74 0.44 5.95
CA VAL A 89 -3.53 1.28 5.92
C VAL A 89 -3.37 1.93 4.56
N ILE A 90 -3.24 3.25 4.53
CA ILE A 90 -3.04 4.05 3.31
C ILE A 90 -2.00 5.14 3.54
N GLY A 91 -1.44 5.69 2.45
CA GLY A 91 -0.57 6.86 2.50
C GLY A 91 -1.36 8.18 2.57
N ALA A 92 -0.69 9.25 3.01
CA ALA A 92 -1.29 10.59 3.10
C ALA A 92 -1.79 11.12 1.74
N ASP A 93 -1.09 10.81 0.64
CA ASP A 93 -1.53 11.18 -0.70
C ASP A 93 -2.83 10.47 -1.08
N GLU A 94 -2.93 9.15 -0.80
CA GLU A 94 -4.15 8.37 -1.03
C GLU A 94 -5.32 8.84 -0.14
N PHE A 95 -5.02 9.27 1.09
CA PHE A 95 -6.03 9.87 1.96
C PHE A 95 -6.57 11.20 1.40
N CYS A 96 -5.72 12.01 0.77
CA CYS A 96 -6.18 13.22 0.09
C CYS A 96 -7.15 12.92 -1.06
N ASP A 97 -7.01 11.76 -1.70
CA ASP A 97 -7.88 11.30 -2.78
C ASP A 97 -9.08 10.47 -2.27
N PHE A 98 -9.11 10.10 -0.99
CA PHE A 98 -10.13 9.23 -0.39
C PHE A 98 -11.57 9.70 -0.62
N PRO A 99 -11.91 11.02 -0.59
CA PRO A 99 -13.27 11.48 -0.90
C PRO A 99 -13.75 11.11 -2.31
N SER A 100 -12.83 10.79 -3.23
CA SER A 100 -13.14 10.37 -4.60
C SER A 100 -13.31 8.84 -4.74
N TRP A 101 -13.04 8.08 -3.71
CA TRP A 101 -13.18 6.62 -3.74
C TRP A 101 -14.64 6.21 -3.90
N LYS A 102 -14.87 4.99 -4.38
CA LYS A 102 -16.21 4.42 -4.42
C LYS A 102 -16.73 4.23 -2.99
N ASP A 103 -17.79 4.95 -2.66
CA ASP A 103 -18.49 4.88 -1.37
C ASP A 103 -17.55 5.05 -0.14
N PRO A 104 -16.90 6.21 0.02
CA PRO A 104 -15.97 6.44 1.12
C PRO A 104 -16.64 6.35 2.49
N ASP A 105 -17.91 6.77 2.61
CA ASP A 105 -18.69 6.62 3.84
C ASP A 105 -18.89 5.13 4.18
N GLY A 106 -19.23 4.30 3.20
CA GLY A 106 -19.35 2.85 3.38
C GLY A 106 -18.03 2.19 3.80
N VAL A 107 -16.89 2.67 3.29
CA VAL A 107 -15.57 2.23 3.76
C VAL A 107 -15.42 2.53 5.25
N LEU A 108 -15.73 3.76 5.69
CA LEU A 108 -15.64 4.15 7.10
C LEU A 108 -16.74 3.53 8.00
N GLU A 109 -17.78 2.94 7.43
CA GLU A 109 -18.73 2.11 8.19
C GLU A 109 -18.16 0.73 8.52
N LEU A 110 -17.32 0.18 7.61
CA LEU A 110 -16.83 -1.19 7.69
C LEU A 110 -15.38 -1.30 8.20
N ALA A 111 -14.59 -0.22 8.11
CA ALA A 111 -13.18 -0.23 8.48
C ALA A 111 -12.75 1.06 9.14
N HIS A 112 -11.65 1.03 9.88
CA HIS A 112 -10.88 2.22 10.24
C HIS A 112 -9.82 2.50 9.19
N LEU A 113 -9.40 3.77 9.05
CA LEU A 113 -8.23 4.13 8.24
C LEU A 113 -7.03 4.44 9.14
N ALA A 114 -5.88 3.86 8.82
CA ALA A 114 -4.59 4.26 9.34
C ALA A 114 -3.83 4.99 8.23
N VAL A 115 -3.60 6.28 8.42
CA VAL A 115 -3.00 7.16 7.41
C VAL A 115 -1.55 7.41 7.75
N ALA A 116 -0.65 6.84 6.95
CA ALA A 116 0.79 7.06 7.07
C ALA A 116 1.14 8.48 6.60
N THR A 117 1.76 9.25 7.47
CA THR A 117 2.24 10.59 7.15
C THR A 117 3.75 10.69 7.32
N ARG A 118 4.36 11.70 6.72
CA ARG A 118 5.80 11.97 6.80
C ARG A 118 6.03 13.42 7.23
N PRO A 119 7.13 13.74 7.91
CA PRO A 119 7.48 15.11 8.24
C PRO A 119 7.45 16.01 7.01
N GLY A 120 6.79 17.17 7.15
CA GLY A 120 6.63 18.13 6.06
C GLY A 120 5.44 17.88 5.11
N PHE A 121 4.64 16.83 5.33
CA PHE A 121 3.38 16.71 4.58
C PHE A 121 2.41 17.83 5.02
N PRO A 122 1.75 18.55 4.07
CA PRO A 122 0.87 19.66 4.41
C PRO A 122 -0.32 19.23 5.26
N ARG A 123 -0.31 19.56 6.54
CA ARG A 123 -1.35 19.17 7.50
C ARG A 123 -2.72 19.68 7.10
N GLU A 124 -2.79 20.88 6.52
CA GLU A 124 -4.02 21.52 6.06
C GLU A 124 -4.76 20.66 5.03
N ARG A 125 -4.03 19.90 4.20
CA ARG A 125 -4.66 19.00 3.23
C ARG A 125 -5.36 17.83 3.93
N LEU A 126 -4.74 17.27 4.98
CA LEU A 126 -5.32 16.18 5.77
C LEU A 126 -6.55 16.67 6.55
N ASP A 127 -6.43 17.84 7.19
CA ASP A 127 -7.51 18.43 7.98
C ASP A 127 -8.71 18.81 7.10
N ALA A 128 -8.48 19.26 5.88
CA ALA A 128 -9.53 19.53 4.91
C ALA A 128 -10.33 18.28 4.54
N VAL A 129 -9.65 17.16 4.28
CA VAL A 129 -10.32 15.87 4.03
C VAL A 129 -11.06 15.42 5.28
N LEU A 130 -10.39 15.38 6.44
CA LEU A 130 -10.94 14.89 7.68
C LEU A 130 -12.23 15.62 8.08
N SER A 131 -12.27 16.95 7.90
CA SER A 131 -13.44 17.77 8.22
C SER A 131 -14.66 17.51 7.32
N GLY A 132 -14.44 16.93 6.15
CA GLY A 132 -15.49 16.56 5.20
C GLY A 132 -16.06 15.15 5.40
N LEU A 133 -15.44 14.33 6.24
CA LEU A 133 -15.87 12.95 6.47
C LEU A 133 -17.03 12.89 7.47
N ARG A 134 -17.92 11.92 7.29
CA ARG A 134 -19.01 11.65 8.24
C ARG A 134 -18.54 10.99 9.53
N ARG A 135 -17.42 10.23 9.46
CA ARG A 135 -16.85 9.48 10.58
C ARG A 135 -15.35 9.77 10.75
N PRO A 136 -14.97 11.03 11.04
CA PRO A 136 -13.56 11.39 11.21
C PRO A 136 -12.88 10.64 12.37
N GLU A 137 -13.64 10.18 13.36
CA GLU A 137 -13.15 9.38 14.49
C GLU A 137 -12.64 7.99 14.10
N ARG A 138 -12.94 7.55 12.88
CA ARG A 138 -12.43 6.27 12.35
C ARG A 138 -11.12 6.42 11.57
N VAL A 139 -10.50 7.60 11.61
CA VAL A 139 -9.23 7.88 10.95
C VAL A 139 -8.15 8.16 11.99
N ALA A 140 -7.09 7.38 11.97
CA ALA A 140 -5.90 7.58 12.78
C ALA A 140 -4.71 7.94 11.89
N PHE A 141 -3.89 8.89 12.32
CA PHE A 141 -2.64 9.23 11.65
C PHE A 141 -1.46 8.64 12.39
N PHE A 142 -0.44 8.21 11.65
CA PHE A 142 0.83 7.78 12.20
C PHE A 142 1.98 8.24 11.32
N ASP A 143 3.13 8.46 11.93
CA ASP A 143 4.30 8.98 11.22
C ASP A 143 5.19 7.86 10.71
N ILE A 144 5.77 8.08 9.52
CA ILE A 144 6.80 7.22 8.93
C ILE A 144 8.06 8.03 8.67
N GLU A 145 9.21 7.37 8.73
CA GLU A 145 10.46 7.98 8.30
C GLU A 145 10.39 8.36 6.81
N PRO A 146 10.97 9.51 6.43
CA PRO A 146 11.01 9.92 5.03
C PRO A 146 11.67 8.86 4.15
N ASN A 147 10.96 8.41 3.14
CA ASN A 147 11.47 7.46 2.15
C ASN A 147 11.11 7.97 0.76
N ALA A 148 12.12 8.16 -0.08
CA ALA A 148 11.97 8.69 -1.44
C ALA A 148 11.78 7.59 -2.49
N ALA A 149 11.83 6.31 -2.09
CA ALA A 149 11.68 5.20 -3.03
C ALA A 149 10.30 5.19 -3.68
N ALA A 150 10.28 4.99 -4.99
CA ALA A 150 9.07 4.84 -5.79
C ALA A 150 9.21 3.69 -6.78
N SER A 151 8.11 2.98 -7.04
CA SER A 151 8.10 1.88 -8.03
C SER A 151 8.56 2.35 -9.41
N ARG A 152 8.17 3.57 -9.83
CA ARG A 152 8.59 4.16 -11.10
C ARG A 152 10.12 4.23 -11.21
N ASP A 153 10.80 4.69 -10.16
CA ASP A 153 12.24 4.87 -10.17
C ASP A 153 12.96 3.51 -10.14
N ALA A 154 12.40 2.53 -9.43
CA ALA A 154 12.89 1.15 -9.45
C ALA A 154 12.78 0.53 -10.85
N ARG A 155 11.65 0.72 -11.54
CA ARG A 155 11.48 0.24 -12.92
C ARG A 155 12.44 0.93 -13.91
N ALA A 156 12.60 2.25 -13.79
CA ALA A 156 13.52 3.00 -14.65
C ALA A 156 14.96 2.51 -14.51
N ARG A 157 15.43 2.25 -13.27
CA ARG A 157 16.76 1.68 -13.07
C ARG A 157 16.88 0.24 -13.58
N ALA A 158 15.85 -0.59 -13.38
CA ALA A 158 15.84 -1.95 -13.89
C ALA A 158 15.93 -1.96 -15.42
N ALA A 159 15.15 -1.12 -16.11
CA ALA A 159 15.21 -0.96 -17.57
C ALA A 159 16.59 -0.53 -18.05
N ALA A 160 17.27 0.37 -17.34
CA ALA A 160 18.63 0.82 -17.65
C ALA A 160 19.73 -0.19 -17.26
N GLY A 161 19.38 -1.33 -16.64
CA GLY A 161 20.36 -2.31 -16.13
C GLY A 161 21.18 -1.77 -14.94
N GLU A 162 20.68 -0.74 -14.26
CA GLU A 162 21.35 -0.10 -13.14
C GLU A 162 21.04 -0.81 -11.81
N PRO A 163 21.93 -0.73 -10.81
CA PRO A 163 21.65 -1.25 -9.48
C PRO A 163 20.43 -0.61 -8.85
N LEU A 164 19.53 -1.42 -8.29
CA LEU A 164 18.32 -0.93 -7.61
C LEU A 164 18.62 -0.30 -6.25
N GLY A 165 19.79 -0.62 -5.66
CA GLY A 165 20.26 -0.03 -4.40
C GLY A 165 19.22 -0.15 -3.29
N ASP A 166 18.98 0.97 -2.59
CA ASP A 166 18.04 1.04 -1.47
C ASP A 166 16.58 1.31 -1.90
N LEU A 167 16.30 1.34 -3.22
CA LEU A 167 14.93 1.56 -3.71
C LEU A 167 14.02 0.39 -3.39
N VAL A 168 14.52 -0.83 -3.42
CA VAL A 168 13.74 -2.05 -3.15
C VAL A 168 14.49 -2.96 -2.16
N PRO A 169 13.77 -3.82 -1.40
CA PRO A 169 14.42 -4.84 -0.59
C PRO A 169 15.35 -5.76 -1.39
N PRO A 170 16.48 -6.23 -0.82
CA PRO A 170 17.43 -7.08 -1.54
C PRO A 170 16.81 -8.33 -2.21
N PRO A 171 15.85 -9.06 -1.58
CA PRO A 171 15.20 -10.19 -2.25
C PRO A 171 14.39 -9.79 -3.48
N VAL A 172 13.76 -8.60 -3.47
CA VAL A 172 13.02 -8.06 -4.62
C VAL A 172 13.99 -7.71 -5.74
N ALA A 173 15.13 -7.07 -5.43
CA ALA A 173 16.17 -6.77 -6.41
C ALA A 173 16.74 -8.04 -7.06
N ALA A 174 16.92 -9.11 -6.28
CA ALA A 174 17.38 -10.41 -6.80
C ALA A 174 16.37 -11.00 -7.79
N LEU A 175 15.07 -11.04 -7.45
CA LEU A 175 14.01 -11.55 -8.34
C LEU A 175 13.90 -10.73 -9.64
N ILE A 176 13.97 -9.40 -9.55
CA ILE A 176 13.91 -8.52 -10.73
C ILE A 176 15.06 -8.86 -11.67
N ARG A 177 16.28 -9.01 -11.15
CA ARG A 177 17.47 -9.33 -11.96
C ARG A 177 17.39 -10.74 -12.54
N GLU A 178 17.05 -11.76 -11.72
CA GLU A 178 17.00 -13.16 -12.14
C GLU A 178 15.98 -13.43 -13.24
N ARG A 179 14.86 -12.71 -13.22
CA ARG A 179 13.76 -12.86 -14.20
C ARG A 179 13.81 -11.84 -15.34
N GLY A 180 14.74 -10.89 -15.32
CA GLY A 180 14.81 -9.82 -16.30
C GLY A 180 13.56 -8.93 -16.30
N LEU A 181 12.92 -8.71 -15.11
CA LEU A 181 11.71 -7.91 -15.04
C LEU A 181 12.01 -6.45 -15.29
N TYR A 182 11.09 -5.78 -16.00
CA TYR A 182 11.17 -4.35 -16.35
C TYR A 182 12.31 -3.99 -17.32
N ALA A 183 13.03 -4.96 -17.89
CA ALA A 183 13.99 -4.68 -18.96
C ALA A 183 13.26 -4.16 -20.20
N GLU A 184 13.86 -3.19 -20.90
CA GLU A 184 13.40 -2.82 -22.25
C GLU A 184 13.78 -3.94 -23.23
N ASP A 185 12.84 -4.34 -24.10
CA ASP A 185 13.05 -5.30 -25.19
C ASP A 185 14.00 -4.74 -26.28
#